data_3ce0c559b907fcde2203bca7d3e45ea1
#
_entry.id   3ce0c559b907fcde2203bca7d3e45ea1
#
_cell.length_a   1.000
_cell.length_b   1.000
_cell.length_c   1.000
_cell.angle_alpha   90.00
_cell.angle_beta   90.00
_cell.angle_gamma   90.00
#
_symmetry.space_group_name_H-M   'P 1'
#
loop_
_entity.id
_entity.type
_entity.pdbx_description
1 polymer ?
#
loop_
_entity_poly.entity_id
_entity_poly.type
_entity_poly.pdbx_seq_one_letter_code
_entity_poly.pdbx_strand_id
1 'polypeptide(L)'
;MRAVDGVDLEVKRGQTVALVGESGCGKTTLGRTILRLIEPTSGEIYFEGVNLLKLGKGETRRIRMNMQLVQQDPQSALDPRMTVKASVGEPLVVHGIAKGRELRERVLSLLQKVGLGEDHLNRFPQEFSGGQRQRICIARALALNPKFIVLDEPTASLDVSVQAQILNLLEELQKDLELTYLFISHNLSVVRYISDEVHVMYLGEIVEKANTWNMFKSPLHPYSKILFSAVPIPNPNLKRDRLSIKGEIPSSIDPPSGCRFHPRCPESMETCSRTRPELREVENGHQVACHLYD
;
A
#
# COMPACT_ATOMS: atom_id res chain seq x y z
N MET A 1 -0.25 -17.00 -14.99
CA MET A 1 -0.53 -15.63 -14.53
C MET A 1 0.66 -15.16 -13.71
N ARG A 2 1.24 -14.00 -14.04
CA ARG A 2 2.40 -13.41 -13.33
C ARG A 2 1.93 -12.12 -12.66
N ALA A 3 1.32 -12.24 -11.49
CA ALA A 3 0.77 -11.10 -10.75
C ALA A 3 1.86 -10.17 -10.18
N VAL A 4 2.99 -10.75 -9.77
CA VAL A 4 4.22 -10.07 -9.32
C VAL A 4 5.39 -10.82 -9.94
N ASP A 5 6.31 -10.12 -10.57
CA ASP A 5 7.40 -10.74 -11.35
C ASP A 5 8.69 -9.90 -11.27
N GLY A 6 9.63 -10.35 -10.42
CA GLY A 6 10.93 -9.71 -10.26
C GLY A 6 10.83 -8.31 -9.65
N VAL A 7 10.17 -8.21 -8.48
CA VAL A 7 10.04 -6.95 -7.73
C VAL A 7 11.05 -6.94 -6.59
N ASP A 8 11.91 -5.91 -6.57
CA ASP A 8 12.78 -5.58 -5.44
C ASP A 8 12.24 -4.34 -4.73
N LEU A 9 11.82 -4.53 -3.47
CA LEU A 9 11.23 -3.50 -2.62
C LEU A 9 11.96 -3.46 -1.28
N GLU A 10 12.38 -2.28 -0.87
CA GLU A 10 12.90 -2.01 0.46
C GLU A 10 12.05 -0.93 1.13
N VAL A 11 11.72 -1.12 2.41
CA VAL A 11 11.02 -0.14 3.23
C VAL A 11 11.80 0.07 4.52
N LYS A 12 12.31 1.27 4.74
CA LYS A 12 13.08 1.62 5.94
C LYS A 12 12.15 1.86 7.12
N ARG A 13 12.67 1.62 8.33
CA ARG A 13 11.92 1.87 9.57
C ARG A 13 11.44 3.32 9.64
N GLY A 14 10.17 3.51 10.00
CA GLY A 14 9.53 4.83 10.10
C GLY A 14 9.19 5.48 8.77
N GLN A 15 9.48 4.82 7.63
CA GLN A 15 9.22 5.33 6.29
C GLN A 15 7.83 4.93 5.81
N THR A 16 7.22 5.79 5.00
CA THR A 16 6.05 5.47 4.16
C THR A 16 6.48 5.32 2.71
N VAL A 17 6.49 4.08 2.21
CA VAL A 17 6.65 3.80 0.77
C VAL A 17 5.29 3.66 0.13
N ALA A 18 5.00 4.47 -0.87
CA ALA A 18 3.78 4.34 -1.66
C ALA A 18 3.99 3.43 -2.87
N LEU A 19 3.06 2.51 -3.09
CA LEU A 19 3.00 1.67 -4.28
C LEU A 19 1.81 2.09 -5.15
N VAL A 20 2.10 2.62 -6.33
CA VAL A 20 1.10 3.17 -7.24
C VAL A 20 1.10 2.45 -8.60
N GLY A 21 -0.01 2.54 -9.33
CA GLY A 21 -0.17 1.96 -10.66
C GLY A 21 -1.63 1.65 -10.98
N GLU A 22 -1.91 1.27 -12.22
CA GLU A 22 -3.25 0.93 -12.69
C GLU A 22 -3.86 -0.23 -11.88
N SER A 23 -5.21 -0.33 -11.87
CA SER A 23 -5.91 -1.45 -11.23
C SER A 23 -5.48 -2.78 -11.87
N GLY A 24 -5.29 -3.82 -11.05
CA GLY A 24 -4.88 -5.14 -11.53
C GLY A 24 -3.38 -5.31 -11.80
N CYS A 25 -2.53 -4.28 -11.61
CA CYS A 25 -1.08 -4.41 -11.85
C CYS A 25 -0.30 -5.22 -10.81
N GLY A 26 -0.95 -5.71 -9.73
CA GLY A 26 -0.33 -6.61 -8.74
C GLY A 26 -0.06 -6.02 -7.36
N LYS A 27 -0.41 -4.77 -7.07
CA LYS A 27 -0.13 -4.06 -5.79
C LYS A 27 -0.63 -4.80 -4.56
N THR A 28 -1.92 -5.13 -4.52
CA THR A 28 -2.54 -5.90 -3.43
C THR A 28 -1.91 -7.28 -3.28
N THR A 29 -1.58 -7.94 -4.40
CA THR A 29 -0.90 -9.24 -4.38
C THR A 29 0.49 -9.11 -3.75
N LEU A 30 1.27 -8.09 -4.12
CA LEU A 30 2.57 -7.82 -3.53
C LEU A 30 2.45 -7.57 -2.02
N GLY A 31 1.53 -6.69 -1.59
CA GLY A 31 1.29 -6.41 -0.17
C GLY A 31 0.94 -7.68 0.63
N ARG A 32 0.07 -8.54 0.10
CA ARG A 32 -0.30 -9.82 0.72
C ARG A 32 0.85 -10.82 0.72
N THR A 33 1.69 -10.82 -0.31
CA THR A 33 2.87 -11.69 -0.41
C THR A 33 3.93 -11.28 0.63
N ILE A 34 4.19 -9.99 0.81
CA ILE A 34 5.10 -9.47 1.85
C ILE A 34 4.67 -9.94 3.25
N LEU A 35 3.37 -9.96 3.54
CA LEU A 35 2.83 -10.48 4.79
C LEU A 35 2.75 -12.03 4.83
N ARG A 36 3.21 -12.68 3.75
CA ARG A 36 3.11 -14.13 3.57
C ARG A 36 1.68 -14.67 3.72
N LEU A 37 0.68 -13.86 3.35
CA LEU A 37 -0.72 -14.29 3.22
C LEU A 37 -0.92 -15.05 1.89
N ILE A 38 -0.07 -14.76 0.91
CA ILE A 38 0.09 -15.48 -0.35
C ILE A 38 1.55 -15.96 -0.38
N GLU A 39 1.77 -17.25 -0.58
CA GLU A 39 3.13 -17.78 -0.71
C GLU A 39 3.70 -17.39 -2.09
N PRO A 40 4.92 -16.79 -2.14
CA PRO A 40 5.57 -16.49 -3.41
C PRO A 40 6.04 -17.75 -4.12
N THR A 41 6.08 -17.74 -5.44
CA THR A 41 6.64 -18.85 -6.24
C THR A 41 8.16 -18.95 -6.09
N SER A 42 8.85 -17.79 -5.97
CA SER A 42 10.30 -17.70 -5.78
C SER A 42 10.65 -16.33 -5.20
N GLY A 43 11.91 -16.15 -4.82
CA GLY A 43 12.44 -14.95 -4.22
C GLY A 43 12.60 -15.06 -2.70
N GLU A 44 12.82 -13.93 -2.03
CA GLU A 44 13.06 -13.86 -0.59
C GLU A 44 12.31 -12.67 0.00
N ILE A 45 11.88 -12.81 1.26
CA ILE A 45 11.21 -11.75 2.01
C ILE A 45 11.91 -11.62 3.36
N TYR A 46 12.47 -10.45 3.64
CA TYR A 46 13.14 -10.18 4.89
C TYR A 46 12.35 -9.16 5.73
N PHE A 47 12.19 -9.46 7.01
CA PHE A 47 11.67 -8.52 8.00
C PHE A 47 12.65 -8.43 9.17
N GLU A 48 13.20 -7.25 9.41
CA GLU A 48 14.25 -7.02 10.43
C GLU A 48 15.41 -8.04 10.34
N GLY A 49 15.85 -8.34 9.12
CA GLY A 49 16.95 -9.29 8.85
C GLY A 49 16.55 -10.77 8.89
N VAL A 50 15.30 -11.11 9.21
CA VAL A 50 14.79 -12.47 9.25
C VAL A 50 14.13 -12.84 7.93
N ASN A 51 14.61 -13.90 7.26
CA ASN A 51 13.96 -14.41 6.05
C ASN A 51 12.65 -15.12 6.41
N LEU A 52 11.52 -14.51 6.04
CA LEU A 52 10.20 -15.00 6.39
C LEU A 52 9.88 -16.36 5.76
N LEU A 53 10.44 -16.65 4.58
CA LEU A 53 10.14 -17.89 3.84
C LEU A 53 10.81 -19.12 4.47
N LYS A 54 11.85 -18.92 5.29
CA LYS A 54 12.53 -19.99 6.03
C LYS A 54 11.87 -20.33 7.37
N LEU A 55 10.86 -19.55 7.79
CA LEU A 55 10.19 -19.73 9.08
C LEU A 55 9.13 -20.83 9.05
N GLY A 56 9.05 -21.60 10.12
CA GLY A 56 7.96 -22.53 10.39
C GLY A 56 6.64 -21.82 10.75
N LYS A 57 5.53 -22.58 10.76
CA LYS A 57 4.18 -22.01 11.01
C LYS A 57 4.08 -21.23 12.32
N GLY A 58 4.69 -21.72 13.40
CA GLY A 58 4.66 -21.06 14.71
C GLY A 58 5.42 -19.74 14.73
N GLU A 59 6.60 -19.69 14.11
CA GLU A 59 7.43 -18.48 13.99
C GLU A 59 6.77 -17.45 13.07
N THR A 60 6.23 -17.90 11.93
CA THR A 60 5.44 -17.03 11.02
C THR A 60 4.28 -16.37 11.75
N ARG A 61 3.55 -17.13 12.60
CA ARG A 61 2.46 -16.57 13.40
C ARG A 61 2.95 -15.49 14.38
N ARG A 62 4.13 -15.68 14.99
CA ARG A 62 4.71 -14.68 15.92
C ARG A 62 5.17 -13.43 15.17
N ILE A 63 5.86 -13.57 14.05
CA ILE A 63 6.38 -12.42 13.31
C ILE A 63 5.26 -11.59 12.68
N ARG A 64 4.15 -12.22 12.28
CA ARG A 64 2.95 -11.54 11.78
C ARG A 64 2.28 -10.62 12.81
N MET A 65 2.56 -10.77 14.10
CA MET A 65 2.12 -9.80 15.10
C MET A 65 2.73 -8.42 14.85
N ASN A 66 3.95 -8.38 14.31
CA ASN A 66 4.65 -7.14 13.98
C ASN A 66 4.30 -6.59 12.58
N MET A 67 3.54 -7.34 11.78
CA MET A 67 3.23 -7.00 10.38
C MET A 67 1.73 -7.14 10.16
N GLN A 68 1.02 -6.03 9.96
CA GLN A 68 -0.43 -6.03 9.87
C GLN A 68 -0.94 -5.51 8.52
N LEU A 69 -2.21 -5.76 8.22
CA LEU A 69 -2.88 -5.34 6.99
C LEU A 69 -4.14 -4.54 7.33
N VAL A 70 -4.27 -3.36 6.74
CA VAL A 70 -5.55 -2.65 6.63
C VAL A 70 -6.05 -2.82 5.21
N GLN A 71 -7.23 -3.44 5.06
CA GLN A 71 -7.80 -3.80 3.76
C GLN A 71 -8.54 -2.63 3.12
N GLN A 72 -8.70 -2.71 1.80
CA GLN A 72 -9.32 -1.70 0.95
C GLN A 72 -10.77 -1.36 1.35
N ASP A 73 -11.57 -2.37 1.66
CA ASP A 73 -12.99 -2.19 2.00
C ASP A 73 -13.22 -2.50 3.49
N PRO A 74 -13.46 -1.47 4.33
CA PRO A 74 -13.72 -1.67 5.75
C PRO A 74 -15.05 -2.40 6.01
N GLN A 75 -15.98 -2.41 5.05
CA GLN A 75 -17.26 -3.11 5.21
C GLN A 75 -17.05 -4.63 5.12
N SER A 76 -16.25 -5.09 4.18
CA SER A 76 -15.91 -6.53 4.05
C SER A 76 -14.88 -6.99 5.09
N ALA A 77 -14.09 -6.06 5.64
CA ALA A 77 -13.06 -6.36 6.62
C ALA A 77 -13.60 -6.62 8.04
N LEU A 78 -14.80 -6.14 8.37
CA LEU A 78 -15.44 -6.29 9.67
C LEU A 78 -16.62 -7.27 9.60
N ASP A 79 -16.65 -8.30 10.47
CA ASP A 79 -17.82 -9.18 10.58
C ASP A 79 -19.02 -8.38 11.16
N PRO A 80 -20.14 -8.22 10.41
CA PRO A 80 -21.26 -7.42 10.85
C PRO A 80 -21.98 -7.99 12.08
N ARG A 81 -21.68 -9.23 12.48
CA ARG A 81 -22.23 -9.89 13.68
C ARG A 81 -21.40 -9.70 14.92
N MET A 82 -20.19 -9.13 14.78
CA MET A 82 -19.30 -8.86 15.90
C MET A 82 -19.41 -7.39 16.34
N THR A 83 -19.43 -7.15 17.65
CA THR A 83 -19.30 -5.79 18.16
C THR A 83 -17.91 -5.22 17.88
N VAL A 84 -17.77 -3.90 17.91
CA VAL A 84 -16.47 -3.22 17.75
C VAL A 84 -15.45 -3.74 18.75
N LYS A 85 -15.86 -3.92 20.04
CA LYS A 85 -15.00 -4.52 21.06
C LYS A 85 -14.51 -5.91 20.67
N ALA A 86 -15.37 -6.74 20.12
CA ALA A 86 -15.00 -8.09 19.70
C ALA A 86 -14.06 -8.05 18.50
N SER A 87 -14.36 -7.24 17.49
CA SER A 87 -13.57 -7.12 16.26
C SER A 87 -12.15 -6.55 16.51
N VAL A 88 -12.03 -5.50 17.31
CA VAL A 88 -10.72 -4.90 17.66
C VAL A 88 -9.95 -5.77 18.65
N GLY A 89 -10.65 -6.46 19.55
CA GLY A 89 -10.06 -7.32 20.56
C GLY A 89 -9.69 -8.72 20.07
N GLU A 90 -10.23 -9.16 18.92
CA GLU A 90 -9.99 -10.51 18.40
C GLU A 90 -8.51 -10.88 18.31
N PRO A 91 -7.61 -10.04 17.74
CA PRO A 91 -6.18 -10.36 17.68
C PRO A 91 -5.58 -10.60 19.08
N LEU A 92 -5.97 -9.81 20.07
CA LEU A 92 -5.49 -9.95 21.44
C LEU A 92 -5.93 -11.28 22.08
N VAL A 93 -7.16 -11.70 21.83
CA VAL A 93 -7.71 -12.98 22.30
C VAL A 93 -7.04 -14.17 21.61
N VAL A 94 -6.93 -14.13 20.27
CA VAL A 94 -6.33 -15.20 19.44
C VAL A 94 -4.86 -15.44 19.80
N HIS A 95 -4.13 -14.38 20.15
CA HIS A 95 -2.73 -14.48 20.59
C HIS A 95 -2.58 -14.66 22.12
N GLY A 96 -3.68 -14.76 22.87
CA GLY A 96 -3.65 -14.98 24.31
C GLY A 96 -3.08 -13.81 25.13
N ILE A 97 -3.12 -12.58 24.57
CA ILE A 97 -2.49 -11.38 25.17
C ILE A 97 -3.38 -10.77 26.24
N ALA A 98 -4.71 -10.74 26.04
CA ALA A 98 -5.64 -10.14 26.98
C ALA A 98 -6.99 -10.84 26.96
N LYS A 99 -7.70 -10.84 28.12
CA LYS A 99 -9.05 -11.38 28.32
C LYS A 99 -9.85 -10.51 29.30
N GLY A 100 -11.17 -10.65 29.29
CA GLY A 100 -12.06 -10.06 30.27
C GLY A 100 -11.92 -8.54 30.41
N ARG A 101 -11.65 -8.04 31.61
CA ARG A 101 -11.53 -6.60 31.89
C ARG A 101 -10.31 -5.96 31.19
N GLU A 102 -9.18 -6.64 31.21
CA GLU A 102 -7.96 -6.15 30.52
C GLU A 102 -8.18 -5.98 29.03
N LEU A 103 -8.87 -6.94 28.36
CA LEU A 103 -9.23 -6.82 26.95
C LEU A 103 -10.05 -5.56 26.68
N ARG A 104 -11.05 -5.28 27.53
CA ARG A 104 -11.90 -4.09 27.40
C ARG A 104 -11.09 -2.79 27.51
N GLU A 105 -10.20 -2.72 28.51
CA GLU A 105 -9.35 -1.54 28.74
C GLU A 105 -8.39 -1.30 27.57
N ARG A 106 -7.75 -2.36 27.04
CA ARG A 106 -6.86 -2.27 25.87
C ARG A 106 -7.62 -1.85 24.61
N VAL A 107 -8.79 -2.45 24.35
CA VAL A 107 -9.62 -2.07 23.19
C VAL A 107 -10.09 -0.62 23.30
N LEU A 108 -10.50 -0.15 24.48
CA LEU A 108 -10.88 1.23 24.69
C LEU A 108 -9.71 2.19 24.38
N SER A 109 -8.52 1.89 24.87
CA SER A 109 -7.32 2.67 24.55
C SER A 109 -7.01 2.73 23.06
N LEU A 110 -7.17 1.60 22.32
CA LEU A 110 -7.00 1.56 20.88
C LEU A 110 -8.05 2.40 20.14
N LEU A 111 -9.31 2.35 20.58
CA LEU A 111 -10.38 3.17 20.00
C LEU A 111 -10.13 4.67 20.24
N GLN A 112 -9.67 5.06 21.42
CA GLN A 112 -9.33 6.44 21.73
C GLN A 112 -8.20 6.97 20.82
N LYS A 113 -7.19 6.16 20.53
CA LYS A 113 -6.11 6.52 19.58
C LYS A 113 -6.62 6.83 18.18
N VAL A 114 -7.75 6.26 17.77
CA VAL A 114 -8.36 6.53 16.46
C VAL A 114 -9.56 7.50 16.54
N GLY A 115 -9.74 8.18 17.69
CA GLY A 115 -10.80 9.18 17.90
C GLY A 115 -12.20 8.60 18.11
N LEU A 116 -12.29 7.36 18.63
CA LEU A 116 -13.55 6.72 19.03
C LEU A 116 -13.61 6.55 20.55
N GLY A 117 -14.82 6.59 21.12
CA GLY A 117 -15.05 6.54 22.57
C GLY A 117 -15.59 5.21 23.07
N GLU A 118 -15.87 5.18 24.38
CA GLU A 118 -16.41 4.03 25.09
C GLU A 118 -17.81 3.62 24.62
N ASP A 119 -18.62 4.58 24.20
CA ASP A 119 -19.98 4.40 23.68
C ASP A 119 -20.00 3.58 22.37
N HIS A 120 -18.84 3.44 21.69
CA HIS A 120 -18.69 2.65 20.47
C HIS A 120 -18.38 1.17 20.72
N LEU A 121 -17.94 0.77 21.90
CA LEU A 121 -17.48 -0.59 22.20
C LEU A 121 -18.50 -1.69 21.87
N ASN A 122 -19.76 -1.45 22.18
CA ASN A 122 -20.84 -2.47 22.07
C ASN A 122 -21.66 -2.33 20.79
N ARG A 123 -21.37 -1.34 19.95
CA ARG A 123 -22.04 -1.14 18.66
C ARG A 123 -21.51 -2.12 17.61
N PHE A 124 -22.32 -2.32 16.57
CA PHE A 124 -21.99 -3.16 15.43
C PHE A 124 -21.50 -2.32 14.23
N PRO A 125 -20.67 -2.88 13.33
CA PRO A 125 -20.09 -2.15 12.19
C PRO A 125 -21.09 -1.39 11.34
N GLN A 126 -22.32 -1.91 11.14
CA GLN A 126 -23.35 -1.26 10.35
C GLN A 126 -23.89 0.06 10.95
N GLU A 127 -23.65 0.32 12.22
CA GLU A 127 -24.06 1.56 12.90
C GLU A 127 -23.06 2.72 12.71
N PHE A 128 -22.00 2.50 11.92
CA PHE A 128 -20.92 3.46 11.74
C PHE A 128 -20.85 3.99 10.30
N SER A 129 -20.37 5.24 10.15
CA SER A 129 -20.00 5.79 8.84
C SER A 129 -18.80 5.04 8.24
N GLY A 130 -18.57 5.22 6.93
CA GLY A 130 -17.40 4.62 6.26
C GLY A 130 -16.06 4.99 6.91
N GLY A 131 -15.88 6.26 7.26
CA GLY A 131 -14.68 6.75 7.93
C GLY A 131 -14.52 6.19 9.36
N GLN A 132 -15.61 6.04 10.11
CA GLN A 132 -15.57 5.40 11.42
C GLN A 132 -15.22 3.91 11.32
N ARG A 133 -15.78 3.18 10.33
CA ARG A 133 -15.39 1.78 10.07
C ARG A 133 -13.91 1.67 9.75
N GLN A 134 -13.38 2.59 8.94
CA GLN A 134 -11.95 2.63 8.62
C GLN A 134 -11.09 2.84 9.88
N ARG A 135 -11.49 3.74 10.78
CA ARG A 135 -10.84 3.93 12.09
C ARG A 135 -10.85 2.66 12.93
N ILE A 136 -11.95 1.90 12.93
CA ILE A 136 -12.05 0.59 13.62
C ILE A 136 -11.07 -0.43 13.00
N CYS A 137 -10.96 -0.49 11.67
CA CYS A 137 -9.99 -1.36 11.00
C CYS A 137 -8.54 -0.99 11.34
N ILE A 138 -8.23 0.31 11.42
CA ILE A 138 -6.92 0.80 11.87
C ILE A 138 -6.68 0.41 13.34
N ALA A 139 -7.65 0.62 14.24
CA ALA A 139 -7.53 0.22 15.66
C ALA A 139 -7.28 -1.29 15.81
N ARG A 140 -7.96 -2.12 15.00
CA ARG A 140 -7.73 -3.58 14.98
C ARG A 140 -6.32 -3.93 14.54
N ALA A 141 -5.80 -3.27 13.49
CA ALA A 141 -4.43 -3.49 13.03
C ALA A 141 -3.39 -3.09 14.09
N LEU A 142 -3.66 -2.07 14.89
CA LEU A 142 -2.79 -1.62 15.98
C LEU A 142 -2.82 -2.53 17.22
N ALA A 143 -3.78 -3.45 17.34
CA ALA A 143 -4.00 -4.24 18.56
C ALA A 143 -2.77 -5.05 19.02
N LEU A 144 -1.93 -5.49 18.08
CA LEU A 144 -0.73 -6.29 18.36
C LEU A 144 0.55 -5.45 18.44
N ASN A 145 0.45 -4.10 18.48
CA ASN A 145 1.58 -3.17 18.44
C ASN A 145 2.55 -3.46 17.26
N PRO A 146 2.06 -3.46 16.02
CA PRO A 146 2.89 -3.78 14.86
C PRO A 146 3.98 -2.74 14.64
N LYS A 147 5.03 -3.15 13.92
CA LYS A 147 6.08 -2.26 13.44
C LYS A 147 5.87 -1.87 11.96
N PHE A 148 5.16 -2.70 11.22
CA PHE A 148 4.91 -2.53 9.80
C PHE A 148 3.44 -2.77 9.47
N ILE A 149 2.85 -1.88 8.69
CA ILE A 149 1.45 -2.00 8.24
C ILE A 149 1.39 -1.82 6.72
N VAL A 150 0.79 -2.79 6.04
CA VAL A 150 0.36 -2.63 4.66
C VAL A 150 -1.01 -1.98 4.68
N LEU A 151 -1.12 -0.81 4.07
CA LEU A 151 -2.35 -0.04 3.91
C LEU A 151 -2.83 -0.21 2.47
N ASP A 152 -3.76 -1.13 2.24
CA ASP A 152 -4.26 -1.45 0.89
C ASP A 152 -5.47 -0.57 0.58
N GLU A 153 -5.25 0.51 -0.18
CA GLU A 153 -6.24 1.51 -0.56
C GLU A 153 -7.10 2.05 0.61
N PRO A 154 -6.52 2.49 1.73
CA PRO A 154 -7.24 2.72 2.98
C PRO A 154 -8.23 3.89 2.93
N THR A 155 -8.27 4.65 1.85
CA THR A 155 -9.13 5.83 1.70
C THR A 155 -9.99 5.81 0.43
N ALA A 156 -9.96 4.73 -0.37
CA ALA A 156 -10.59 4.69 -1.69
C ALA A 156 -12.10 4.85 -1.69
N SER A 157 -12.78 4.36 -0.64
CA SER A 157 -14.25 4.40 -0.51
C SER A 157 -14.78 5.59 0.30
N LEU A 158 -13.92 6.58 0.61
CA LEU A 158 -14.25 7.69 1.49
C LEU A 158 -14.35 9.00 0.71
N ASP A 159 -15.18 9.93 1.18
CA ASP A 159 -15.21 11.31 0.67
C ASP A 159 -13.92 12.07 1.01
N VAL A 160 -13.64 13.16 0.27
CA VAL A 160 -12.37 13.90 0.36
C VAL A 160 -12.09 14.42 1.77
N SER A 161 -13.12 14.85 2.50
CA SER A 161 -12.94 15.40 3.85
C SER A 161 -12.57 14.31 4.86
N VAL A 162 -13.20 13.15 4.76
CA VAL A 162 -12.91 11.98 5.60
C VAL A 162 -11.56 11.36 5.21
N GLN A 163 -11.20 11.34 3.91
CA GLN A 163 -9.85 10.94 3.47
C GLN A 163 -8.77 11.75 4.19
N ALA A 164 -8.89 13.08 4.21
CA ALA A 164 -7.92 13.95 4.89
C ALA A 164 -7.80 13.62 6.39
N GLN A 165 -8.92 13.36 7.07
CA GLN A 165 -8.92 12.98 8.48
C GLN A 165 -8.22 11.63 8.73
N ILE A 166 -8.41 10.64 7.85
CA ILE A 166 -7.73 9.33 7.96
C ILE A 166 -6.23 9.48 7.67
N LEU A 167 -5.83 10.32 6.72
CA LEU A 167 -4.42 10.56 6.43
C LEU A 167 -3.69 11.23 7.60
N ASN A 168 -4.30 12.27 8.19
CA ASN A 168 -3.76 12.92 9.38
C ASN A 168 -3.63 11.93 10.55
N LEU A 169 -4.66 11.11 10.78
CA LEU A 169 -4.61 10.06 11.80
C LEU A 169 -3.45 9.07 11.56
N LEU A 170 -3.24 8.61 10.30
CA LEU A 170 -2.14 7.71 9.97
C LEU A 170 -0.78 8.35 10.18
N GLU A 171 -0.63 9.65 9.87
CA GLU A 171 0.60 10.40 10.11
C GLU A 171 0.88 10.57 11.61
N GLU A 172 -0.13 10.90 12.42
CA GLU A 172 -0.02 10.98 13.89
C GLU A 172 0.37 9.63 14.49
N LEU A 173 -0.33 8.56 14.11
CA LEU A 173 -0.02 7.20 14.58
C LEU A 173 1.38 6.75 14.17
N GLN A 174 1.85 7.12 12.98
CA GLN A 174 3.21 6.82 12.53
C GLN A 174 4.26 7.46 13.42
N LYS A 175 4.08 8.73 13.75
CA LYS A 175 5.00 9.49 14.63
C LYS A 175 4.97 8.95 16.06
N ASP A 176 3.78 8.72 16.60
CA ASP A 176 3.61 8.32 18.01
C ASP A 176 4.07 6.88 18.28
N LEU A 177 3.93 5.99 17.30
CA LEU A 177 4.20 4.55 17.43
C LEU A 177 5.39 4.07 16.59
N GLU A 178 6.11 4.97 15.93
CA GLU A 178 7.23 4.67 15.03
C GLU A 178 6.86 3.63 13.95
N LEU A 179 5.68 3.75 13.37
CA LEU A 179 5.17 2.79 12.40
C LEU A 179 5.85 2.96 11.03
N THR A 180 5.98 1.86 10.33
CA THR A 180 6.45 1.81 8.95
C THR A 180 5.28 1.41 8.06
N TYR A 181 5.09 2.11 6.93
CA TYR A 181 3.96 1.87 6.05
C TYR A 181 4.38 1.45 4.64
N LEU A 182 3.69 0.44 4.10
CA LEU A 182 3.53 0.25 2.65
C LEU A 182 2.13 0.74 2.29
N PHE A 183 2.06 1.89 1.62
CA PHE A 183 0.81 2.55 1.28
C PHE A 183 0.45 2.28 -0.18
N ILE A 184 -0.56 1.45 -0.42
CA ILE A 184 -1.04 1.11 -1.76
C ILE A 184 -2.18 2.07 -2.12
N SER A 185 -2.07 2.77 -3.24
CA SER A 185 -3.13 3.67 -3.70
C SER A 185 -3.07 3.89 -5.21
N HIS A 186 -4.21 4.20 -5.80
CA HIS A 186 -4.33 4.75 -7.15
C HIS A 186 -4.56 6.28 -7.14
N ASN A 187 -4.82 6.88 -5.97
CA ASN A 187 -5.00 8.33 -5.82
C ASN A 187 -3.65 9.01 -5.54
N LEU A 188 -3.07 9.60 -6.58
CA LEU A 188 -1.75 10.23 -6.51
C LEU A 188 -1.72 11.48 -5.62
N SER A 189 -2.84 12.20 -5.46
CA SER A 189 -2.91 13.35 -4.53
C SER A 189 -2.71 12.91 -3.09
N VAL A 190 -3.29 11.77 -2.71
CA VAL A 190 -3.12 11.14 -1.40
C VAL A 190 -1.67 10.68 -1.22
N VAL A 191 -1.11 10.02 -2.23
CA VAL A 191 0.28 9.55 -2.23
C VAL A 191 1.25 10.71 -2.01
N ARG A 192 1.07 11.82 -2.72
CA ARG A 192 1.91 13.04 -2.56
C ARG A 192 1.93 13.55 -1.12
N TYR A 193 0.83 13.40 -0.41
CA TYR A 193 0.69 13.90 0.97
C TYR A 193 1.40 13.01 1.99
N ILE A 194 1.24 11.68 1.90
CA ILE A 194 1.63 10.76 2.99
C ILE A 194 2.97 10.05 2.77
N SER A 195 3.49 9.98 1.53
CA SER A 195 4.65 9.13 1.25
C SER A 195 5.98 9.88 1.24
N ASP A 196 7.03 9.18 1.65
CA ASP A 196 8.43 9.60 1.53
C ASP A 196 9.01 9.17 0.18
N GLU A 197 8.62 7.99 -0.30
CA GLU A 197 9.09 7.38 -1.54
C GLU A 197 7.93 6.78 -2.31
N VAL A 198 7.98 6.84 -3.64
CA VAL A 198 6.96 6.31 -4.53
C VAL A 198 7.57 5.27 -5.46
N HIS A 199 6.94 4.09 -5.50
CA HIS A 199 7.24 3.02 -6.43
C HIS A 199 6.09 2.87 -7.42
N VAL A 200 6.37 2.98 -8.72
CA VAL A 200 5.39 2.84 -9.78
C VAL A 200 5.41 1.41 -10.30
N MET A 201 4.27 0.74 -10.21
CA MET A 201 4.11 -0.66 -10.61
C MET A 201 3.28 -0.77 -11.88
N TYR A 202 3.77 -1.53 -12.86
CA TYR A 202 3.08 -1.85 -14.11
C TYR A 202 3.16 -3.34 -14.41
N LEU A 203 2.02 -4.00 -14.58
CA LEU A 203 1.90 -5.44 -14.91
C LEU A 203 2.86 -6.35 -14.11
N GLY A 204 2.92 -6.16 -12.79
CA GLY A 204 3.72 -7.01 -11.89
C GLY A 204 5.18 -6.60 -11.72
N GLU A 205 5.64 -5.51 -12.31
CA GLU A 205 7.02 -5.00 -12.23
C GLU A 205 7.06 -3.58 -11.67
N ILE A 206 8.13 -3.23 -10.93
CA ILE A 206 8.44 -1.85 -10.59
C ILE A 206 9.17 -1.24 -11.79
N VAL A 207 8.56 -0.21 -12.39
CA VAL A 207 9.11 0.49 -13.56
C VAL A 207 9.85 1.76 -13.20
N GLU A 208 9.56 2.34 -12.04
CA GLU A 208 10.23 3.54 -11.54
C GLU A 208 10.09 3.63 -10.02
N LYS A 209 11.14 4.10 -9.33
CA LYS A 209 11.10 4.45 -7.91
C LYS A 209 11.94 5.68 -7.62
N ALA A 210 11.40 6.57 -6.79
CA ALA A 210 12.08 7.80 -6.36
C ALA A 210 11.47 8.33 -5.06
N ASN A 211 12.18 9.26 -4.41
CA ASN A 211 11.52 10.05 -3.38
C ASN A 211 10.31 10.80 -3.97
N THR A 212 9.31 11.05 -3.13
CA THR A 212 8.03 11.62 -3.55
C THR A 212 8.19 12.92 -4.30
N TRP A 213 9.07 13.83 -3.84
CA TRP A 213 9.30 15.11 -4.50
C TRP A 213 9.79 14.95 -5.95
N ASN A 214 10.83 14.12 -6.17
CA ASN A 214 11.40 13.89 -7.49
C ASN A 214 10.39 13.20 -8.41
N MET A 215 9.66 12.20 -7.92
CA MET A 215 8.64 11.50 -8.68
C MET A 215 7.56 12.44 -9.22
N PHE A 216 7.07 13.38 -8.41
CA PHE A 216 6.05 14.34 -8.83
C PHE A 216 6.59 15.49 -9.68
N LYS A 217 7.86 15.86 -9.49
CA LYS A 217 8.50 16.95 -10.24
C LYS A 217 8.96 16.51 -11.62
N SER A 218 9.58 15.34 -11.72
CA SER A 218 10.27 14.87 -12.91
C SER A 218 10.19 13.34 -13.05
N PRO A 219 8.98 12.77 -13.31
CA PRO A 219 8.87 11.34 -13.60
C PRO A 219 9.64 11.01 -14.89
N LEU A 220 10.36 9.88 -14.87
CA LEU A 220 11.26 9.48 -15.96
C LEU A 220 10.60 8.49 -16.91
N HIS A 221 9.97 7.42 -16.38
CA HIS A 221 9.35 6.40 -17.22
C HIS A 221 8.13 6.97 -17.99
N PRO A 222 7.97 6.69 -19.29
CA PRO A 222 6.81 7.19 -20.05
C PRO A 222 5.44 6.87 -19.42
N TYR A 223 5.29 5.69 -18.80
CA TYR A 223 4.09 5.34 -18.04
C TYR A 223 3.88 6.26 -16.82
N SER A 224 4.93 6.52 -16.06
CA SER A 224 4.86 7.43 -14.91
C SER A 224 4.54 8.86 -15.35
N LYS A 225 5.17 9.36 -16.42
CA LYS A 225 4.85 10.69 -16.99
C LYS A 225 3.34 10.82 -17.27
N ILE A 226 2.74 9.81 -17.90
CA ILE A 226 1.31 9.80 -18.19
C ILE A 226 0.49 9.71 -16.91
N LEU A 227 0.84 8.79 -16.00
CA LEU A 227 0.13 8.58 -14.72
C LEU A 227 0.12 9.87 -13.89
N PHE A 228 1.27 10.54 -13.73
CA PHE A 228 1.41 11.77 -12.96
C PHE A 228 0.88 13.02 -13.68
N SER A 229 0.76 12.99 -15.02
CA SER A 229 0.13 14.10 -15.78
C SER A 229 -1.36 14.23 -15.48
N ALA A 230 -2.01 13.16 -15.03
CA ALA A 230 -3.43 13.15 -14.68
C ALA A 230 -3.73 13.78 -13.31
N VAL A 231 -2.70 14.08 -12.48
CA VAL A 231 -2.88 14.72 -11.17
C VAL A 231 -3.34 16.15 -11.34
N PRO A 232 -4.50 16.53 -10.78
CA PRO A 232 -4.98 17.91 -10.84
C PRO A 232 -4.01 18.86 -10.13
N ILE A 233 -3.61 19.94 -10.79
CA ILE A 233 -2.86 21.03 -10.17
C ILE A 233 -3.87 22.09 -9.76
N PRO A 234 -3.86 22.59 -8.51
CA PRO A 234 -4.75 23.65 -8.07
C PRO A 234 -4.33 25.02 -8.61
N ASN A 235 -4.04 25.11 -9.91
CA ASN A 235 -3.72 26.33 -10.61
C ASN A 235 -4.47 26.36 -11.96
N PRO A 236 -5.55 27.15 -12.08
CA PRO A 236 -6.39 27.19 -13.28
C PRO A 236 -5.67 27.76 -14.51
N ASN A 237 -4.54 28.46 -14.32
CA ASN A 237 -3.78 29.08 -15.42
C ASN A 237 -2.75 28.13 -16.05
N LEU A 238 -2.48 26.97 -15.42
CA LEU A 238 -1.56 25.98 -15.99
C LEU A 238 -2.33 25.00 -16.88
N LYS A 239 -2.27 25.21 -18.20
CA LYS A 239 -2.67 24.20 -19.17
C LYS A 239 -1.57 23.14 -19.24
N ARG A 240 -1.85 21.94 -18.73
CA ARG A 240 -1.02 20.76 -19.03
C ARG A 240 -1.66 20.01 -20.19
N ASP A 241 -0.85 19.66 -21.17
CA ASP A 241 -1.24 18.64 -22.15
C ASP A 241 -1.42 17.32 -21.43
N ARG A 242 -2.67 16.86 -21.34
CA ARG A 242 -2.96 15.53 -20.78
C ARG A 242 -2.43 14.50 -21.74
N LEU A 243 -1.36 13.84 -21.34
CA LEU A 243 -0.86 12.68 -22.08
C LEU A 243 -1.89 11.55 -21.95
N SER A 244 -2.34 11.02 -23.07
CA SER A 244 -3.29 9.90 -23.09
C SER A 244 -2.55 8.58 -23.35
N ILE A 245 -2.86 7.56 -22.57
CA ILE A 245 -2.39 6.20 -22.83
C ILE A 245 -3.24 5.62 -23.96
N LYS A 246 -2.59 5.15 -25.03
CA LYS A 246 -3.26 4.44 -26.13
C LYS A 246 -3.38 2.95 -25.83
N GLY A 247 -4.47 2.32 -26.26
CA GLY A 247 -4.69 0.88 -26.17
C GLY A 247 -5.17 0.39 -24.80
N GLU A 248 -5.57 -0.88 -24.76
CA GLU A 248 -6.02 -1.58 -23.55
C GLU A 248 -4.84 -2.09 -22.73
N ILE A 249 -5.09 -2.36 -21.44
CA ILE A 249 -4.09 -2.95 -20.54
C ILE A 249 -3.85 -4.40 -21.01
N PRO A 250 -2.61 -4.79 -21.33
CA PRO A 250 -2.31 -6.16 -21.72
C PRO A 250 -2.61 -7.14 -20.57
N SER A 251 -2.85 -8.40 -20.91
CA SER A 251 -3.14 -9.44 -19.93
C SER A 251 -1.91 -9.77 -19.07
N SER A 252 -2.11 -9.87 -17.76
CA SER A 252 -1.10 -10.37 -16.81
C SER A 252 -0.88 -11.89 -16.91
N ILE A 253 -1.73 -12.61 -17.67
CA ILE A 253 -1.59 -14.07 -17.89
C ILE A 253 -0.44 -14.32 -18.86
N ASP A 254 -0.39 -13.53 -19.95
CA ASP A 254 0.67 -13.57 -20.96
C ASP A 254 1.15 -12.13 -21.21
N PRO A 255 2.06 -11.62 -20.36
CA PRO A 255 2.54 -10.26 -20.47
C PRO A 255 3.42 -10.09 -21.71
N PRO A 256 3.45 -8.88 -22.33
CA PRO A 256 4.31 -8.56 -23.45
C PRO A 256 5.78 -8.90 -23.17
N SER A 257 6.51 -9.36 -24.20
CA SER A 257 7.96 -9.57 -24.14
C SER A 257 8.70 -8.24 -23.99
N GLY A 258 9.90 -8.27 -23.45
CA GLY A 258 10.70 -7.06 -23.24
C GLY A 258 10.09 -6.13 -22.19
N CYS A 259 10.08 -4.84 -22.46
CA CYS A 259 9.38 -3.84 -21.64
C CYS A 259 7.87 -4.05 -21.72
N ARG A 260 7.21 -4.36 -20.61
CA ARG A 260 5.76 -4.65 -20.58
C ARG A 260 4.89 -3.47 -21.02
N PHE A 261 5.41 -2.25 -20.93
CA PHE A 261 4.70 -1.05 -21.35
C PHE A 261 4.87 -0.74 -22.86
N HIS A 262 5.80 -1.41 -23.57
CA HIS A 262 6.11 -1.07 -24.97
C HIS A 262 4.89 -0.99 -25.92
N PRO A 263 3.82 -1.83 -25.80
CA PRO A 263 2.68 -1.72 -26.72
C PRO A 263 1.85 -0.45 -26.54
N ARG A 264 1.98 0.22 -25.39
CA ARG A 264 1.25 1.45 -25.04
C ARG A 264 2.16 2.67 -24.94
N CYS A 265 3.48 2.48 -25.12
CA CYS A 265 4.48 3.51 -24.95
C CYS A 265 4.55 4.42 -26.19
N PRO A 266 4.37 5.75 -26.04
CA PRO A 266 4.53 6.68 -27.16
C PRO A 266 5.98 6.82 -27.62
N GLU A 267 6.95 6.45 -26.79
CA GLU A 267 8.39 6.54 -27.04
C GLU A 267 9.00 5.14 -27.26
N SER A 268 8.18 4.16 -27.73
CA SER A 268 8.63 2.78 -27.90
C SER A 268 9.69 2.66 -29.01
N MET A 269 10.77 1.94 -28.71
CA MET A 269 11.86 1.59 -29.64
C MET A 269 11.82 0.09 -29.94
N GLU A 270 12.54 -0.35 -30.97
CA GLU A 270 12.62 -1.76 -31.37
C GLU A 270 13.15 -2.67 -30.23
N THR A 271 14.12 -2.18 -29.48
CA THR A 271 14.71 -2.89 -28.33
C THR A 271 13.70 -3.14 -27.22
N CYS A 272 12.68 -2.25 -27.06
CA CYS A 272 11.67 -2.37 -26.02
C CYS A 272 10.80 -3.64 -26.14
N SER A 273 10.61 -4.17 -27.36
CA SER A 273 9.85 -5.40 -27.57
C SER A 273 10.68 -6.67 -27.36
N ARG A 274 12.01 -6.56 -27.39
CA ARG A 274 12.94 -7.70 -27.35
C ARG A 274 13.57 -7.91 -25.99
N THR A 275 13.97 -6.82 -25.32
CA THR A 275 14.75 -6.87 -24.09
C THR A 275 14.01 -6.19 -22.96
N ARG A 276 13.98 -6.85 -21.79
CA ARG A 276 13.44 -6.27 -20.54
C ARG A 276 14.45 -5.24 -20.01
N PRO A 277 14.03 -3.97 -19.78
CA PRO A 277 14.91 -3.00 -19.16
C PRO A 277 15.14 -3.34 -17.67
N GLU A 278 16.37 -3.12 -17.21
CA GLU A 278 16.70 -3.23 -15.80
C GLU A 278 16.39 -1.93 -15.06
N LEU A 279 16.08 -2.04 -13.77
CA LEU A 279 15.89 -0.88 -12.90
C LEU A 279 17.27 -0.28 -12.57
N ARG A 280 17.58 0.90 -13.12
CA ARG A 280 18.87 1.57 -12.96
C ARG A 280 18.71 2.95 -12.34
N GLU A 281 19.68 3.35 -11.54
CA GLU A 281 19.75 4.69 -10.98
C GLU A 281 20.21 5.69 -12.05
N VAL A 282 19.41 6.74 -12.24
CA VAL A 282 19.69 7.83 -13.20
C VAL A 282 20.18 9.07 -12.45
N GLU A 283 19.55 9.39 -11.31
CA GLU A 283 19.89 10.55 -10.48
C GLU A 283 19.63 10.20 -9.01
N ASN A 284 20.52 10.51 -8.11
CA ASN A 284 20.38 10.54 -6.61
C ASN A 284 19.17 9.74 -6.03
N GLY A 285 19.20 8.42 -6.14
CA GLY A 285 18.16 7.54 -5.65
C GLY A 285 16.91 7.46 -6.54
N HIS A 286 16.89 8.10 -7.71
CA HIS A 286 15.85 7.97 -8.71
C HIS A 286 16.19 6.85 -9.69
N GLN A 287 15.43 5.77 -9.66
CA GLN A 287 15.67 4.58 -10.47
C GLN A 287 14.53 4.37 -11.47
N VAL A 288 14.88 3.98 -12.69
CA VAL A 288 13.93 3.72 -13.77
C VAL A 288 14.30 2.49 -14.59
N ALA A 289 13.31 1.69 -14.97
CA ALA A 289 13.44 0.56 -15.88
C ALA A 289 12.97 0.96 -17.29
N CYS A 290 13.82 1.66 -18.04
CA CYS A 290 13.46 2.19 -19.34
C CYS A 290 14.69 2.37 -20.23
N HIS A 291 14.67 1.82 -21.47
CA HIS A 291 15.76 1.92 -22.44
C HIS A 291 16.06 3.34 -22.94
N LEU A 292 15.23 4.32 -22.62
CA LEU A 292 15.56 5.73 -22.89
C LEU A 292 16.72 6.25 -22.03
N TYR A 293 17.08 5.50 -20.98
CA TYR A 293 18.12 5.86 -20.00
C TYR A 293 19.27 4.83 -19.94
N ASP A 294 19.37 3.96 -20.95
CA ASP A 294 20.49 3.01 -21.10
C ASP A 294 21.80 3.70 -21.54
#